data_aced5f1b186c242177b16c19a24cae5f
#
_entry.id   aced5f1b186c242177b16c19a24cae5f
#
_cell.length_a   1.000
_cell.length_b   1.000
_cell.length_c   1.000
_cell.angle_alpha   90.00
_cell.angle_beta   90.00
_cell.angle_gamma   90.00
#
_symmetry.space_group_name_H-M   'P 1'
#
loop_
_entity.id
_entity.type
_entity.pdbx_description
1 polymer ?
#
loop_
_entity_poly.entity_id
_entity_poly.type
_entity_poly.pdbx_seq_one_letter_code
_entity_poly.pdbx_strand_id
1 'polypeptide(L)'
;MMLTPFSVLLLLAPWSGSYAEASVESSQPESDVWITSGIVSDLSLPDTLRGELEVKYGDLSVVKNGTLTPAQTAEAPTMVKLRGAINCIPPFALVMLDPDVPSRENPTERSKLHWMVLNVNSTRKLHEGDVAVPYRGPNRTSGSGPHRYVFLAYCQGAQRVLTSEIAPQQRSNFDLADFFKKLRAGNPFGGNFFYAENA
;
A
#
# COMPACT_ATOMS: atom_id res chain seq x y z
N MET A 1 54.30 48.01 50.78
CA MET A 1 52.91 47.50 50.82
C MET A 1 52.71 46.69 49.55
N MET A 2 53.03 45.40 49.63
CA MET A 2 53.02 44.50 48.47
C MET A 2 51.80 43.64 48.54
N LEU A 3 51.00 43.72 47.50
CA LEU A 3 49.74 42.87 47.29
C LEU A 3 50.12 41.68 46.46
N THR A 4 49.95 40.49 46.99
CA THR A 4 50.11 39.18 46.29
C THR A 4 48.83 38.84 45.54
N PRO A 5 48.93 38.35 44.31
CA PRO A 5 47.74 37.88 43.61
C PRO A 5 47.42 36.44 44.04
N PHE A 6 46.15 36.22 44.36
CA PHE A 6 45.54 34.89 44.55
C PHE A 6 45.34 34.21 43.18
N SER A 7 46.06 33.11 42.96
CA SER A 7 45.77 32.21 41.83
C SER A 7 44.60 31.28 42.16
N VAL A 8 43.50 31.43 41.44
CA VAL A 8 42.39 30.48 41.48
C VAL A 8 42.67 29.35 40.49
N LEU A 9 42.93 28.17 41.02
CA LEU A 9 43.08 26.95 40.25
C LEU A 9 41.71 26.34 39.95
N LEU A 10 41.21 26.48 38.69
CA LEU A 10 39.99 25.86 38.24
C LEU A 10 40.25 24.38 37.91
N LEU A 11 39.80 23.48 38.75
CA LEU A 11 39.79 22.04 38.48
C LEU A 11 38.66 21.72 37.51
N LEU A 12 38.97 21.47 36.25
CA LEU A 12 38.07 20.92 35.26
C LEU A 12 37.97 19.39 35.47
N ALA A 13 36.85 18.91 36.00
CA ALA A 13 36.54 17.49 36.03
C ALA A 13 36.18 16.99 34.62
N PRO A 14 36.71 15.84 34.18
CA PRO A 14 36.28 15.27 32.89
C PRO A 14 34.85 14.70 33.01
N TRP A 15 33.96 15.27 32.20
CA TRP A 15 32.60 14.76 32.07
C TRP A 15 32.64 13.53 31.15
N SER A 16 32.67 12.33 31.71
CA SER A 16 32.50 11.05 31.00
C SER A 16 31.00 10.81 30.81
N GLY A 17 30.40 11.52 29.87
CA GLY A 17 29.08 11.22 29.38
C GLY A 17 29.14 9.99 28.47
N SER A 18 28.66 8.85 28.96
CA SER A 18 28.36 7.67 28.12
C SER A 18 27.21 8.03 27.22
N TYR A 19 27.46 8.35 25.97
CA TYR A 19 26.43 8.43 24.94
C TYR A 19 26.06 6.99 24.61
N ALA A 20 24.87 6.54 25.04
CA ALA A 20 24.29 5.36 24.50
C ALA A 20 24.01 5.64 23.01
N GLU A 21 24.74 4.98 22.12
CA GLU A 21 24.40 4.94 20.72
C GLU A 21 23.00 4.32 20.59
N ALA A 22 22.00 5.18 20.35
CA ALA A 22 20.72 4.73 19.91
C ALA A 22 20.94 4.01 18.58
N SER A 23 20.76 2.70 18.56
CA SER A 23 20.73 1.91 17.36
C SER A 23 19.66 2.52 16.46
N VAL A 24 20.09 3.22 15.42
CA VAL A 24 19.21 3.63 14.32
C VAL A 24 18.78 2.34 13.65
N GLU A 25 17.59 1.87 14.04
CA GLU A 25 16.91 0.80 13.33
C GLU A 25 16.75 1.33 11.89
N SER A 26 17.51 0.75 10.96
CA SER A 26 17.50 1.14 9.55
C SER A 26 16.13 0.75 8.99
N SER A 27 15.19 1.68 9.06
CA SER A 27 13.95 1.57 8.29
C SER A 27 14.37 1.56 6.82
N GLN A 28 14.30 0.41 6.18
CA GLN A 28 14.47 0.26 4.74
C GLN A 28 13.58 1.30 4.05
N PRO A 29 14.06 2.04 3.06
CA PRO A 29 13.27 3.04 2.38
C PRO A 29 11.99 2.36 1.81
N GLU A 30 10.87 3.02 1.95
CA GLU A 30 9.54 2.48 1.62
C GLU A 30 9.40 2.00 0.17
N SER A 31 10.17 2.59 -0.73
CA SER A 31 10.31 2.18 -2.13
C SER A 31 10.91 0.78 -2.29
N ASP A 32 11.76 0.34 -1.38
CA ASP A 32 12.46 -0.95 -1.48
C ASP A 32 11.50 -2.14 -1.29
N VAL A 33 10.52 -2.03 -0.39
CA VAL A 33 9.55 -3.12 -0.14
C VAL A 33 8.68 -3.42 -1.36
N TRP A 34 8.29 -2.43 -2.15
CA TRP A 34 7.54 -2.60 -3.39
C TRP A 34 8.37 -3.30 -4.48
N ILE A 35 9.65 -2.97 -4.56
CA ILE A 35 10.59 -3.55 -5.51
C ILE A 35 10.95 -4.97 -5.08
N THR A 36 11.38 -5.16 -3.83
CA THR A 36 11.84 -6.46 -3.32
C THR A 36 10.72 -7.50 -3.22
N SER A 37 9.47 -7.07 -3.02
CA SER A 37 8.31 -7.96 -3.13
C SER A 37 7.99 -8.40 -4.56
N GLY A 38 8.58 -7.77 -5.58
CA GLY A 38 8.33 -8.03 -7.00
C GLY A 38 7.01 -7.45 -7.54
N ILE A 39 6.27 -6.68 -6.72
CA ILE A 39 4.96 -6.10 -7.15
C ILE A 39 5.15 -5.09 -8.27
N VAL A 40 6.20 -4.27 -8.19
CA VAL A 40 6.52 -3.26 -9.22
C VAL A 40 6.68 -3.89 -10.58
N SER A 41 7.51 -4.94 -10.69
CA SER A 41 7.74 -5.64 -11.96
C SER A 41 6.50 -6.39 -12.43
N ASP A 42 5.82 -7.09 -11.54
CA ASP A 42 4.70 -7.97 -11.87
C ASP A 42 3.44 -7.22 -12.31
N LEU A 43 3.23 -6.01 -11.81
CA LEU A 43 2.10 -5.15 -12.15
C LEU A 43 2.49 -3.96 -13.05
N SER A 44 3.75 -3.89 -13.49
CA SER A 44 4.30 -2.79 -14.31
C SER A 44 4.02 -1.40 -13.68
N LEU A 45 4.27 -1.31 -12.38
CA LEU A 45 4.08 -0.08 -11.61
C LEU A 45 5.32 0.82 -11.68
N PRO A 46 5.20 2.12 -11.36
CA PRO A 46 6.36 2.98 -11.14
C PRO A 46 7.13 2.51 -9.89
N ASP A 47 8.44 2.71 -9.89
CA ASP A 47 9.32 2.29 -8.79
C ASP A 47 8.96 2.92 -7.43
N THR A 48 8.25 4.05 -7.46
CA THR A 48 7.81 4.73 -6.25
C THR A 48 6.33 5.07 -6.29
N LEU A 49 5.58 4.67 -5.28
CA LEU A 49 4.25 5.17 -4.99
C LEU A 49 4.37 6.33 -4.01
N ARG A 50 3.76 7.48 -4.33
CA ARG A 50 3.90 8.71 -3.52
C ARG A 50 3.11 8.69 -2.22
N GLY A 51 2.05 7.89 -2.16
CA GLY A 51 1.16 7.79 -1.01
C GLY A 51 1.03 6.37 -0.49
N GLU A 52 0.79 6.26 0.80
CA GLU A 52 0.46 5.02 1.47
C GLU A 52 -1.05 4.92 1.70
N LEU A 53 -1.62 3.75 1.46
CA LEU A 53 -3.00 3.48 1.84
C LEU A 53 -3.06 2.86 3.24
N GLU A 54 -3.75 3.52 4.16
CA GLU A 54 -4.17 2.89 5.39
C GLU A 54 -5.42 2.06 5.11
N VAL A 55 -5.33 0.75 5.33
CA VAL A 55 -6.41 -0.22 5.11
C VAL A 55 -6.73 -0.90 6.42
N LYS A 56 -8.02 -1.03 6.75
CA LYS A 56 -8.47 -1.76 7.94
C LYS A 56 -9.60 -2.73 7.63
N TYR A 57 -9.55 -3.88 8.26
CA TYR A 57 -10.61 -4.88 8.35
C TYR A 57 -11.12 -4.90 9.80
N GLY A 58 -12.23 -4.18 10.08
CA GLY A 58 -12.63 -3.90 11.45
C GLY A 58 -11.54 -3.13 12.21
N ASP A 59 -11.08 -3.67 13.33
CA ASP A 59 -10.00 -3.10 14.13
C ASP A 59 -8.60 -3.47 13.65
N LEU A 60 -8.50 -4.44 12.73
CA LEU A 60 -7.23 -4.93 12.21
C LEU A 60 -6.69 -4.00 11.12
N SER A 61 -5.49 -3.47 11.32
CA SER A 61 -4.78 -2.67 10.31
C SER A 61 -3.91 -3.56 9.43
N VAL A 62 -3.97 -3.33 8.12
CA VAL A 62 -3.04 -3.95 7.18
C VAL A 62 -1.67 -3.32 7.34
N VAL A 63 -0.71 -4.11 7.79
CA VAL A 63 0.70 -3.74 7.79
C VAL A 63 1.27 -4.08 6.41
N LYS A 64 1.92 -3.13 5.76
CA LYS A 64 2.57 -3.33 4.46
C LYS A 64 3.58 -4.49 4.54
N ASN A 65 3.52 -5.41 3.58
CA ASN A 65 4.33 -6.62 3.56
C ASN A 65 4.05 -7.61 4.73
N GLY A 66 2.98 -7.38 5.51
CA GLY A 66 2.53 -8.29 6.56
C GLY A 66 1.69 -9.43 6.02
N THR A 67 1.32 -10.37 6.90
CA THR A 67 0.48 -11.53 6.56
C THR A 67 -0.86 -11.46 7.29
N LEU A 68 -1.95 -11.72 6.59
CA LEU A 68 -3.30 -11.85 7.13
C LEU A 68 -3.90 -13.19 6.72
N THR A 69 -4.81 -13.70 7.53
CA THR A 69 -5.53 -14.92 7.17
C THR A 69 -6.74 -14.62 6.27
N PRO A 70 -7.20 -15.57 5.45
CA PRO A 70 -8.44 -15.43 4.69
C PRO A 70 -9.65 -15.09 5.56
N ALA A 71 -9.74 -15.65 6.76
CA ALA A 71 -10.82 -15.37 7.70
C ALA A 71 -10.82 -13.89 8.17
N GLN A 72 -9.65 -13.30 8.38
CA GLN A 72 -9.51 -11.88 8.77
C GLN A 72 -9.90 -10.91 7.65
N THR A 73 -9.88 -11.39 6.42
CA THR A 73 -10.10 -10.59 5.20
C THR A 73 -11.28 -11.10 4.37
N ALA A 74 -12.17 -11.87 4.97
CA ALA A 74 -13.35 -12.45 4.28
C ALA A 74 -14.31 -11.36 3.78
N GLU A 75 -14.54 -10.33 4.60
CA GLU A 75 -15.38 -9.18 4.26
C GLU A 75 -14.53 -8.02 3.74
N ALA A 76 -15.18 -7.07 3.05
CA ALA A 76 -14.50 -5.88 2.53
C ALA A 76 -13.87 -5.04 3.64
N PRO A 77 -12.75 -4.34 3.36
CA PRO A 77 -12.18 -3.39 4.30
C PRO A 77 -13.22 -2.37 4.79
N THR A 78 -13.23 -2.12 6.09
CA THR A 78 -14.08 -1.12 6.74
C THR A 78 -13.54 0.30 6.57
N MET A 79 -12.25 0.41 6.21
CA MET A 79 -11.61 1.69 5.95
C MET A 79 -10.48 1.52 4.92
N VAL A 80 -10.49 2.41 3.92
CA VAL A 80 -9.34 2.65 3.03
C VAL A 80 -9.19 4.15 2.88
N LYS A 81 -8.06 4.68 3.37
CA LYS A 81 -7.75 6.11 3.24
C LYS A 81 -6.30 6.33 2.81
N LEU A 82 -6.05 7.44 2.12
CA LEU A 82 -4.71 7.85 1.76
C LEU A 82 -4.02 8.54 2.94
N ARG A 83 -2.76 8.17 3.17
CA ARG A 83 -1.78 8.94 3.93
C ARG A 83 -0.84 9.66 2.95
N GLY A 84 -0.64 10.93 3.18
CA GLY A 84 0.18 11.77 2.30
C GLY A 84 -0.64 12.71 1.42
N ALA A 85 0.07 13.50 0.63
CA ALA A 85 -0.50 14.47 -0.29
C ALA A 85 -0.48 13.94 -1.72
N ILE A 86 -1.52 14.26 -2.48
CA ILE A 86 -1.61 13.96 -3.91
C ILE A 86 -1.89 15.25 -4.67
N ASN A 87 -1.47 15.26 -5.91
CA ASN A 87 -1.70 16.39 -6.83
C ASN A 87 -2.73 15.99 -7.90
N CYS A 88 -3.93 15.59 -7.46
CA CYS A 88 -5.06 15.39 -8.34
C CYS A 88 -6.39 15.59 -7.60
N ILE A 89 -7.44 15.80 -8.37
CA ILE A 89 -8.80 16.02 -7.88
C ILE A 89 -9.66 14.79 -8.11
N PRO A 90 -10.77 14.62 -7.32
CA PRO A 90 -11.73 13.55 -7.57
C PRO A 90 -12.36 13.64 -8.98
N PRO A 91 -12.89 12.52 -9.50
CA PRO A 91 -13.05 11.26 -8.78
C PRO A 91 -11.77 10.42 -8.71
N PHE A 92 -11.72 9.53 -7.71
CA PHE A 92 -10.66 8.56 -7.51
C PHE A 92 -11.18 7.14 -7.77
N ALA A 93 -10.25 6.22 -7.99
CA ALA A 93 -10.53 4.79 -8.10
C ALA A 93 -9.66 4.00 -7.12
N LEU A 94 -10.22 2.91 -6.59
CA LEU A 94 -9.54 1.92 -5.76
C LEU A 94 -9.66 0.55 -6.41
N VAL A 95 -8.57 -0.20 -6.46
CA VAL A 95 -8.56 -1.61 -6.86
C VAL A 95 -7.82 -2.47 -5.84
N MET A 96 -8.24 -3.73 -5.72
CA MET A 96 -7.52 -4.79 -5.02
C MET A 96 -7.26 -5.93 -6.01
N LEU A 97 -6.00 -6.34 -6.12
CA LEU A 97 -5.50 -7.32 -7.08
C LEU A 97 -4.73 -8.44 -6.39
N ASP A 98 -4.76 -9.63 -7.00
CA ASP A 98 -3.87 -10.76 -6.70
C ASP A 98 -3.05 -11.08 -7.97
N PRO A 99 -1.74 -10.76 -8.00
CA PRO A 99 -0.88 -11.04 -9.14
C PRO A 99 -0.39 -12.49 -9.20
N ASP A 100 -0.72 -13.34 -8.24
CA ASP A 100 -0.09 -14.63 -8.00
C ASP A 100 -1.00 -15.84 -8.33
N VAL A 101 -1.99 -15.66 -9.22
CA VAL A 101 -2.97 -16.73 -9.53
C VAL A 101 -2.52 -17.57 -10.74
N PRO A 102 -2.53 -18.91 -10.65
CA PRO A 102 -2.87 -19.77 -9.52
C PRO A 102 -1.77 -19.89 -8.46
N SER A 103 -0.53 -19.60 -8.78
CA SER A 103 0.60 -19.51 -7.84
C SER A 103 1.61 -18.46 -8.30
N ARG A 104 2.46 -18.01 -7.39
CA ARG A 104 3.49 -17.01 -7.71
C ARG A 104 4.52 -17.53 -8.72
N GLU A 105 4.83 -18.84 -8.70
CA GLU A 105 5.77 -19.48 -9.61
C GLU A 105 5.21 -19.65 -11.02
N ASN A 106 3.88 -19.79 -11.13
CA ASN A 106 3.22 -19.98 -12.43
C ASN A 106 1.92 -19.15 -12.51
N PRO A 107 2.00 -17.80 -12.61
CA PRO A 107 0.86 -16.91 -12.51
C PRO A 107 0.10 -16.77 -13.84
N THR A 108 -0.46 -17.84 -14.35
CA THR A 108 -1.12 -17.90 -15.67
C THR A 108 -2.42 -17.10 -15.75
N GLU A 109 -2.98 -16.67 -14.59
CA GLU A 109 -4.17 -15.84 -14.51
C GLU A 109 -3.88 -14.43 -13.90
N ARG A 110 -2.66 -13.98 -14.01
CA ARG A 110 -2.23 -12.65 -13.55
C ARG A 110 -2.88 -11.54 -14.39
N SER A 111 -3.46 -10.51 -13.78
CA SER A 111 -3.78 -10.33 -12.39
C SER A 111 -5.24 -10.71 -12.14
N LYS A 112 -5.56 -11.23 -10.94
CA LYS A 112 -6.95 -11.44 -10.58
C LYS A 112 -7.51 -10.23 -9.83
N LEU A 113 -8.62 -9.70 -10.31
CA LEU A 113 -9.29 -8.56 -9.71
C LEU A 113 -10.20 -9.00 -8.55
N HIS A 114 -9.88 -8.56 -7.34
CA HIS A 114 -10.62 -8.88 -6.12
C HIS A 114 -11.68 -7.85 -5.79
N TRP A 115 -11.41 -6.57 -6.04
CA TRP A 115 -12.33 -5.48 -5.76
C TRP A 115 -12.03 -4.27 -6.64
N MET A 116 -13.09 -3.52 -7.00
CA MET A 116 -12.94 -2.25 -7.69
C MET A 116 -14.03 -1.29 -7.27
N VAL A 117 -13.61 -0.10 -6.82
CA VAL A 117 -14.48 1.02 -6.46
C VAL A 117 -14.08 2.21 -7.30
N LEU A 118 -15.05 2.82 -7.96
CA LEU A 118 -14.86 3.97 -8.85
C LEU A 118 -15.64 5.17 -8.35
N ASN A 119 -15.42 6.31 -8.98
CA ASN A 119 -16.17 7.53 -8.70
C ASN A 119 -16.07 8.02 -7.25
N VAL A 120 -14.98 7.72 -6.58
CA VAL A 120 -14.75 8.10 -5.18
C VAL A 120 -14.46 9.60 -5.10
N ASN A 121 -15.13 10.30 -4.17
CA ASN A 121 -14.98 11.75 -4.02
C ASN A 121 -14.01 12.18 -2.90
N SER A 122 -13.47 11.21 -2.14
CA SER A 122 -12.64 11.51 -0.97
C SER A 122 -11.49 10.53 -0.81
N THR A 123 -10.28 11.04 -0.65
CA THR A 123 -9.09 10.23 -0.30
C THR A 123 -9.13 9.67 1.12
N ARG A 124 -10.02 10.18 1.98
CA ARG A 124 -10.23 9.67 3.33
C ARG A 124 -11.14 8.45 3.38
N LYS A 125 -11.87 8.17 2.30
CA LYS A 125 -12.91 7.13 2.22
C LYS A 125 -12.89 6.49 0.83
N LEU A 126 -11.76 5.95 0.43
CA LEU A 126 -11.57 5.35 -0.90
C LEU A 126 -12.46 4.12 -1.14
N HIS A 127 -12.98 3.51 -0.10
CA HIS A 127 -13.91 2.40 -0.13
C HIS A 127 -15.39 2.81 -0.31
N GLU A 128 -15.70 4.12 -0.23
CA GLU A 128 -17.06 4.68 -0.37
C GLU A 128 -17.24 5.33 -1.75
N GLY A 129 -17.43 4.52 -2.78
CA GLY A 129 -17.71 4.95 -4.14
C GLY A 129 -18.66 3.97 -4.82
N ASP A 130 -18.74 4.06 -6.14
CA ASP A 130 -19.54 3.14 -6.92
C ASP A 130 -18.78 1.82 -7.10
N VAL A 131 -19.32 0.73 -6.54
CA VAL A 131 -18.70 -0.60 -6.62
C VAL A 131 -18.85 -1.16 -8.04
N ALA A 132 -17.78 -1.12 -8.83
CA ALA A 132 -17.75 -1.67 -10.17
C ALA A 132 -17.54 -3.19 -10.16
N VAL A 133 -16.72 -3.70 -9.23
CA VAL A 133 -16.51 -5.12 -9.02
C VAL A 133 -16.63 -5.40 -7.52
N PRO A 134 -17.61 -6.21 -7.09
CA PRO A 134 -17.82 -6.53 -5.68
C PRO A 134 -16.59 -7.18 -5.05
N TYR A 135 -16.33 -6.88 -3.78
CA TYR A 135 -15.23 -7.46 -3.03
C TYR A 135 -15.32 -8.98 -2.98
N ARG A 136 -14.18 -9.62 -3.16
CA ARG A 136 -13.94 -11.03 -2.85
C ARG A 136 -12.64 -11.13 -2.09
N GLY A 137 -12.69 -11.63 -0.87
CA GLY A 137 -11.51 -11.84 -0.04
C GLY A 137 -10.55 -12.88 -0.63
N PRO A 138 -9.38 -13.01 -0.02
CA PRO A 138 -8.49 -14.13 -0.24
C PRO A 138 -9.23 -15.46 -0.09
N ASN A 139 -9.30 -16.23 -1.16
CA ASN A 139 -9.87 -17.58 -1.16
C ASN A 139 -9.02 -18.48 -2.05
N ARG A 140 -8.33 -19.41 -1.44
CA ARG A 140 -7.22 -20.10 -2.07
C ARG A 140 -7.34 -21.60 -2.00
N THR A 141 -6.80 -22.23 -3.05
CA THR A 141 -6.54 -23.67 -3.06
C THR A 141 -5.34 -23.94 -2.15
N SER A 142 -5.46 -24.91 -1.26
CA SER A 142 -4.34 -25.37 -0.44
C SER A 142 -3.15 -25.73 -1.30
N GLY A 143 -1.94 -25.32 -0.89
CA GLY A 143 -0.69 -25.64 -1.58
C GLY A 143 -0.27 -24.65 -2.68
N SER A 144 -1.00 -23.53 -2.88
CA SER A 144 -0.57 -22.48 -3.84
C SER A 144 0.48 -21.51 -3.30
N GLY A 145 0.86 -21.66 -2.03
CA GLY A 145 1.75 -20.74 -1.33
C GLY A 145 1.12 -19.39 -0.98
N PRO A 146 1.86 -18.47 -0.38
CA PRO A 146 1.37 -17.13 -0.05
C PRO A 146 1.22 -16.29 -1.31
N HIS A 147 0.07 -15.62 -1.47
CA HIS A 147 -0.16 -14.65 -2.53
C HIS A 147 -0.20 -13.24 -1.99
N ARG A 148 0.17 -12.29 -2.86
CA ARG A 148 0.13 -10.86 -2.57
C ARG A 148 -1.24 -10.30 -2.91
N TYR A 149 -1.85 -9.60 -1.96
CA TYR A 149 -3.09 -8.83 -2.19
C TYR A 149 -2.76 -7.36 -2.18
N VAL A 150 -2.85 -6.73 -3.34
CA VAL A 150 -2.33 -5.39 -3.60
C VAL A 150 -3.48 -4.40 -3.77
N PHE A 151 -3.52 -3.38 -2.91
CA PHE A 151 -4.40 -2.23 -3.05
C PHE A 151 -3.69 -1.10 -3.79
N LEU A 152 -4.32 -0.55 -4.80
CA LEU A 152 -3.83 0.60 -5.55
C LEU A 152 -4.93 1.64 -5.69
N ALA A 153 -4.58 2.92 -5.54
CA ALA A 153 -5.48 4.03 -5.75
C ALA A 153 -5.01 4.94 -6.87
N TYR A 154 -5.95 5.38 -7.69
CA TYR A 154 -5.74 6.17 -8.90
C TYR A 154 -6.55 7.45 -8.91
N CYS A 155 -6.01 8.47 -9.58
CA CYS A 155 -6.80 9.59 -10.05
C CYS A 155 -7.58 9.11 -11.27
N GLN A 156 -8.91 9.01 -11.18
CA GLN A 156 -9.75 8.41 -12.23
C GLN A 156 -9.86 9.28 -13.51
N GLY A 157 -9.28 10.47 -13.50
CA GLY A 157 -9.55 11.49 -14.52
C GLY A 157 -10.72 12.39 -14.12
N ALA A 158 -11.08 13.33 -14.98
CA ALA A 158 -12.01 14.39 -14.60
C ALA A 158 -13.50 14.01 -14.61
N GLN A 159 -13.86 12.79 -15.00
CA GLN A 159 -15.26 12.40 -15.22
C GLN A 159 -15.66 11.18 -14.40
N ARG A 160 -16.91 11.24 -13.91
CA ARG A 160 -17.58 10.04 -13.39
C ARG A 160 -17.93 9.11 -14.56
N VAL A 161 -17.87 7.82 -14.30
CA VAL A 161 -18.19 6.78 -15.28
C VAL A 161 -19.36 5.91 -14.81
N LEU A 162 -20.07 5.33 -15.75
CA LEU A 162 -21.09 4.32 -15.43
C LEU A 162 -20.40 2.98 -15.22
N THR A 163 -20.41 2.51 -13.98
CA THR A 163 -19.72 1.27 -13.61
C THR A 163 -20.21 0.05 -14.36
N SER A 164 -21.50 0.02 -14.71
CA SER A 164 -22.11 -1.05 -15.52
C SER A 164 -21.56 -1.15 -16.94
N GLU A 165 -21.05 -0.05 -17.50
CA GLU A 165 -20.51 -0.02 -18.85
C GLU A 165 -19.02 -0.37 -18.92
N ILE A 166 -18.29 -0.12 -17.84
CA ILE A 166 -16.83 -0.27 -17.84
C ILE A 166 -16.33 -1.42 -16.96
N ALA A 167 -17.18 -2.02 -16.11
CA ALA A 167 -16.78 -3.13 -15.25
C ALA A 167 -16.23 -4.29 -16.10
N PRO A 168 -15.08 -4.86 -15.71
CA PRO A 168 -14.52 -6.00 -16.43
C PRO A 168 -15.48 -7.20 -16.42
N GLN A 169 -15.59 -7.88 -17.55
CA GLN A 169 -16.44 -9.07 -17.70
C GLN A 169 -15.92 -10.27 -16.89
N GLN A 170 -14.63 -10.31 -16.66
CA GLN A 170 -13.94 -11.37 -15.91
C GLN A 170 -12.92 -10.77 -14.94
N ARG A 171 -12.59 -11.53 -13.90
CA ARG A 171 -11.66 -11.10 -12.88
C ARG A 171 -10.22 -11.54 -13.13
N SER A 172 -10.02 -12.72 -13.74
CA SER A 172 -8.71 -13.24 -14.12
C SER A 172 -8.19 -12.56 -15.36
N ASN A 173 -6.85 -12.50 -15.49
CA ASN A 173 -6.15 -11.83 -16.59
C ASN A 173 -6.58 -10.37 -16.77
N PHE A 174 -6.82 -9.68 -15.63
CA PHE A 174 -7.19 -8.28 -15.64
C PHE A 174 -5.98 -7.42 -16.01
N ASP A 175 -6.06 -6.75 -17.16
CA ASP A 175 -5.07 -5.79 -17.60
C ASP A 175 -5.28 -4.45 -16.90
N LEU A 176 -4.50 -4.25 -15.82
CA LEU A 176 -4.55 -3.05 -14.99
C LEU A 176 -4.18 -1.79 -15.79
N ALA A 177 -3.14 -1.87 -16.61
CA ALA A 177 -2.62 -0.72 -17.35
C ALA A 177 -3.61 -0.28 -18.44
N ASP A 178 -4.14 -1.23 -19.23
CA ASP A 178 -5.12 -0.93 -20.26
C ASP A 178 -6.41 -0.38 -19.67
N PHE A 179 -6.90 -0.94 -18.57
CA PHE A 179 -8.11 -0.44 -17.91
C PHE A 179 -7.97 1.01 -17.46
N PHE A 180 -6.89 1.35 -16.74
CA PHE A 180 -6.69 2.71 -16.25
C PHE A 180 -6.32 3.70 -17.36
N LYS A 181 -5.70 3.23 -18.44
CA LYS A 181 -5.50 4.04 -19.66
C LYS A 181 -6.84 4.44 -20.30
N LYS A 182 -7.81 3.52 -20.37
CA LYS A 182 -9.18 3.83 -20.85
C LYS A 182 -9.89 4.86 -19.97
N LEU A 183 -9.64 4.86 -18.68
CA LEU A 183 -10.12 5.89 -17.74
C LEU A 183 -9.33 7.20 -17.81
N ARG A 184 -8.30 7.30 -18.66
CA ARG A 184 -7.34 8.41 -18.70
C ARG A 184 -6.66 8.68 -17.36
N ALA A 185 -6.58 7.68 -16.52
CA ALA A 185 -5.85 7.71 -15.29
C ALA A 185 -4.36 7.50 -15.57
N GLY A 186 -3.52 8.19 -14.81
CA GLY A 186 -2.08 7.99 -14.83
C GLY A 186 -1.66 6.79 -13.96
N ASN A 187 -0.45 6.87 -13.43
CA ASN A 187 0.04 5.90 -12.45
C ASN A 187 -0.74 5.96 -11.13
N PRO A 188 -0.76 4.88 -10.34
CA PRO A 188 -1.37 4.91 -9.03
C PRO A 188 -0.65 5.93 -8.15
N PHE A 189 -1.41 6.67 -7.36
CA PHE A 189 -0.85 7.65 -6.43
C PHE A 189 -0.54 7.09 -5.05
N GLY A 190 -1.06 5.92 -4.72
CA GLY A 190 -0.83 5.28 -3.44
C GLY A 190 -1.19 3.81 -3.45
N GLY A 191 -0.62 3.06 -2.51
CA GLY A 191 -0.87 1.64 -2.38
C GLY A 191 -0.59 1.08 -1.00
N ASN A 192 -1.00 -0.16 -0.80
CA ASN A 192 -0.65 -1.04 0.33
C ASN A 192 -0.78 -2.48 -0.14
N PHE A 193 -0.14 -3.42 0.54
CA PHE A 193 -0.31 -4.84 0.25
C PHE A 193 -0.03 -5.72 1.46
N PHE A 194 -0.57 -6.92 1.42
CA PHE A 194 -0.35 -7.95 2.41
C PHE A 194 -0.27 -9.32 1.73
N TYR A 195 0.27 -10.29 2.44
CA TYR A 195 0.23 -11.69 2.05
C TYR A 195 -0.94 -12.41 2.71
N ALA A 196 -1.58 -13.32 1.98
CA ALA A 196 -2.48 -14.29 2.59
C ALA A 196 -2.15 -15.70 2.11
N GLU A 197 -2.24 -16.65 3.04
CA GLU A 197 -2.04 -18.05 2.81
C GLU A 197 -3.09 -18.85 3.60
N ASN A 198 -3.61 -19.92 3.02
CA ASN A 198 -4.38 -20.90 3.80
C ASN A 198 -3.39 -21.78 4.58
N ALA A 199 -3.62 -21.90 5.87
CA ALA A 199 -2.91 -22.85 6.73
C ALA A 199 -3.20 -24.30 6.32
#